data_618909b9e6d0a06385829a44e5f106cb
#
_entry.id   618909b9e6d0a06385829a44e5f106cb
#
_cell.length_a   1.000
_cell.length_b   1.000
_cell.length_c   1.000
_cell.angle_alpha   90.00
_cell.angle_beta   90.00
_cell.angle_gamma   90.00
#
_symmetry.space_group_name_H-M   'P 1'
#
loop_
_entity.id
_entity.type
_entity.pdbx_description
1 polymer ?
#
loop_
_entity_poly.entity_id
_entity_poly.type
_entity_poly.pdbx_seq_one_letter_code
_entity_poly.pdbx_strand_id
1 'polypeptide(L)'
;MSDEPDEVEETEPDGDVTEAGTEEQDVEETDTEGKEEETGLQDGAFVRIGYTARTVEDEQLVDTTDEEVAEEEGVDDQGTFEPRVIVLGEGHLFPEVEDDIRGREVGDEGDVTVPADEAFGEYDESEVQTVSADKIGEDDRYPGARVQIEGQQGILETIIGGRARVDFNHPLAGEDIEYDYEILEVVDDDLEQAEGLLNMFLDLDLEMWIETDEVEETRVEEPDEDSETSEESRADGEAVDDEEAAPETVTETVEKRTLYVESDPQLAMNQQWMMQKQQIAQQIIDLTGVDRILIQEILDGSGMGMPGMMGGMGGAGGGDVDIEEALEEADIDADEIADEL
;
A
#
# COMPACT_ATOMS: atom_id res chain seq x y z
N MET A 1 46.67 -18.82 -59.66
CA MET A 1 45.93 -19.95 -60.19
C MET A 1 44.57 -19.78 -59.57
N SER A 2 43.72 -18.96 -60.16
CA SER A 2 42.79 -19.33 -61.26
C SER A 2 41.86 -20.44 -60.81
N ASP A 3 40.58 -20.28 -60.71
CA ASP A 3 39.59 -19.88 -61.71
C ASP A 3 38.22 -19.56 -61.03
N GLU A 4 37.58 -18.52 -61.46
CA GLU A 4 36.12 -18.35 -61.63
C GLU A 4 35.81 -18.86 -63.06
N PRO A 5 34.56 -18.88 -63.58
CA PRO A 5 33.21 -18.64 -63.06
C PRO A 5 32.20 -19.73 -63.54
N ASP A 6 30.88 -19.61 -63.23
CA ASP A 6 29.86 -19.85 -64.24
C ASP A 6 28.47 -19.23 -63.82
N GLU A 7 28.00 -18.30 -64.65
CA GLU A 7 26.63 -17.80 -64.80
C GLU A 7 25.80 -18.82 -65.60
N VAL A 8 24.53 -18.93 -65.33
CA VAL A 8 23.38 -19.14 -66.30
C VAL A 8 22.08 -18.86 -65.57
N GLU A 9 21.32 -17.96 -65.99
CA GLU A 9 20.43 -17.68 -67.11
C GLU A 9 18.96 -17.58 -66.69
N GLU A 10 18.38 -16.45 -67.01
CA GLU A 10 16.96 -16.10 -66.97
C GLU A 10 16.07 -17.07 -67.76
N THR A 11 14.82 -17.23 -67.30
CA THR A 11 13.70 -17.43 -68.21
C THR A 11 12.43 -16.91 -67.59
N GLU A 12 11.90 -15.79 -68.12
CA GLU A 12 10.48 -15.50 -68.17
C GLU A 12 9.86 -16.26 -69.32
N PRO A 13 8.52 -16.55 -69.31
CA PRO A 13 7.69 -16.03 -70.39
C PRO A 13 6.30 -15.48 -69.97
N ASP A 14 5.99 -14.46 -70.69
CA ASP A 14 4.73 -13.81 -71.06
C ASP A 14 3.46 -14.66 -71.21
N GLY A 15 2.34 -13.96 -71.04
CA GLY A 15 1.09 -14.21 -71.68
C GLY A 15 -0.10 -14.23 -70.72
N ASP A 16 -1.15 -13.60 -70.84
CA ASP A 16 -1.86 -12.71 -71.73
C ASP A 16 -3.21 -12.32 -71.09
N VAL A 17 -3.65 -11.15 -71.35
CA VAL A 17 -4.88 -10.42 -70.98
C VAL A 17 -6.20 -11.18 -71.02
N THR A 18 -7.11 -10.88 -70.08
CA THR A 18 -8.51 -10.56 -70.43
C THR A 18 -9.14 -9.60 -69.40
N GLU A 19 -9.58 -8.44 -69.92
CA GLU A 19 -10.48 -7.49 -69.29
C GLU A 19 -11.84 -8.10 -68.98
N ALA A 20 -12.46 -7.75 -67.88
CA ALA A 20 -13.84 -7.23 -67.82
C ALA A 20 -14.30 -7.00 -66.35
N GLY A 21 -14.86 -5.82 -66.12
CA GLY A 21 -15.91 -5.61 -65.14
C GLY A 21 -15.60 -4.65 -64.02
N THR A 22 -15.76 -3.38 -64.27
CA THR A 22 -15.98 -2.25 -63.38
C THR A 22 -17.11 -2.53 -62.40
N GLU A 23 -16.86 -2.47 -61.09
CA GLU A 23 -17.78 -1.92 -60.10
C GLU A 23 -16.96 -1.19 -59.03
N GLU A 24 -17.05 0.14 -59.03
CA GLU A 24 -16.57 1.05 -58.02
C GLU A 24 -17.38 0.79 -56.74
N GLN A 25 -16.76 0.25 -55.71
CA GLN A 25 -17.24 0.42 -54.37
C GLN A 25 -16.26 1.32 -53.64
N ASP A 26 -16.80 2.51 -53.37
CA ASP A 26 -16.29 3.51 -52.45
C ASP A 26 -16.03 2.84 -51.09
N VAL A 27 -14.81 2.51 -50.81
CA VAL A 27 -14.38 2.14 -49.46
C VAL A 27 -13.90 3.44 -48.82
N GLU A 28 -14.76 3.99 -47.95
CA GLU A 28 -14.38 4.99 -47.00
C GLU A 28 -13.11 4.47 -46.29
N GLU A 29 -11.98 5.12 -46.55
CA GLU A 29 -10.79 5.03 -45.75
C GLU A 29 -11.16 5.52 -44.34
N THR A 30 -11.56 4.59 -43.46
CA THR A 30 -11.45 4.83 -42.02
C THR A 30 -9.96 4.89 -41.71
N ASP A 31 -9.52 6.12 -41.56
CA ASP A 31 -8.26 6.46 -40.93
C ASP A 31 -8.26 5.82 -39.50
N THR A 32 -7.85 4.57 -39.44
CA THR A 32 -7.47 3.95 -38.20
C THR A 32 -6.06 4.46 -37.94
N GLU A 33 -6.00 5.65 -37.32
CA GLU A 33 -4.77 6.05 -36.65
C GLU A 33 -4.32 4.82 -35.83
N GLY A 34 -3.20 4.25 -36.24
CA GLY A 34 -2.60 3.13 -35.56
C GLY A 34 -2.31 3.55 -34.11
N LYS A 35 -3.18 3.11 -33.20
CA LYS A 35 -2.81 2.94 -31.82
C LYS A 35 -1.73 1.86 -31.88
N GLU A 36 -0.47 2.26 -31.81
CA GLU A 36 0.60 1.35 -31.48
C GLU A 36 0.13 0.67 -30.21
N GLU A 37 -0.18 -0.61 -30.24
CA GLU A 37 -0.41 -1.40 -29.06
C GLU A 37 0.94 -1.37 -28.35
N GLU A 38 1.06 -0.56 -27.31
CA GLU A 38 2.19 -0.55 -26.43
C GLU A 38 2.25 -1.95 -25.82
N THR A 39 3.17 -2.77 -26.38
CA THR A 39 3.41 -4.12 -25.88
C THR A 39 4.27 -4.01 -24.63
N GLY A 40 3.89 -4.69 -23.55
CA GLY A 40 4.60 -4.67 -22.28
C GLY A 40 3.80 -4.03 -21.14
N LEU A 41 4.42 -3.94 -20.00
CA LEU A 41 3.84 -3.41 -18.77
C LEU A 41 3.57 -1.90 -18.88
N GLN A 42 2.39 -1.47 -18.41
CA GLN A 42 1.92 -0.09 -18.46
C GLN A 42 1.65 0.44 -17.05
N ASP A 43 1.51 1.76 -16.90
CA ASP A 43 1.06 2.36 -15.65
C ASP A 43 -0.27 1.77 -15.19
N GLY A 44 -0.40 1.52 -13.89
CA GLY A 44 -1.53 0.83 -13.29
C GLY A 44 -1.45 -0.69 -13.32
N ALA A 45 -0.43 -1.28 -13.95
CA ALA A 45 -0.21 -2.73 -13.90
C ALA A 45 0.30 -3.15 -12.53
N PHE A 46 -0.33 -4.19 -11.97
CA PHE A 46 0.16 -4.86 -10.78
C PHE A 46 1.20 -5.90 -11.18
N VAL A 47 2.39 -5.75 -10.64
CA VAL A 47 3.55 -6.56 -11.02
C VAL A 47 4.20 -7.13 -9.77
N ARG A 48 4.42 -8.43 -9.75
CA ARG A 48 5.23 -9.08 -8.71
C ARG A 48 6.68 -9.06 -9.16
N ILE A 49 7.54 -8.45 -8.35
CA ILE A 49 8.97 -8.32 -8.63
C ILE A 49 9.82 -8.86 -7.49
N GLY A 50 10.95 -9.45 -7.87
CA GLY A 50 12.08 -9.67 -6.98
C GLY A 50 13.12 -8.60 -7.24
N TYR A 51 13.77 -8.07 -6.20
CA TYR A 51 14.83 -7.08 -6.37
C TYR A 51 15.83 -7.10 -5.22
N THR A 52 17.04 -6.56 -5.51
CA THR A 52 18.04 -6.23 -4.51
C THR A 52 18.59 -4.85 -4.83
N ALA A 53 18.58 -3.96 -3.84
CA ALA A 53 19.10 -2.62 -3.93
C ALA A 53 20.37 -2.47 -3.06
N ARG A 54 21.43 -1.91 -3.63
CA ARG A 54 22.72 -1.70 -2.96
C ARG A 54 23.26 -0.30 -3.24
N THR A 55 24.08 0.23 -2.34
CA THR A 55 24.86 1.44 -2.66
C THR A 55 25.95 1.09 -3.68
N VAL A 56 26.17 1.99 -4.65
CA VAL A 56 27.16 1.77 -5.72
C VAL A 56 28.61 1.79 -5.20
N GLU A 57 28.92 2.66 -4.21
CA GLU A 57 30.29 2.82 -3.74
C GLU A 57 30.75 1.70 -2.80
N ASP A 58 29.94 1.35 -1.83
CA ASP A 58 30.30 0.43 -0.74
C ASP A 58 29.61 -0.94 -0.84
N GLU A 59 28.74 -1.17 -1.85
CA GLU A 59 27.94 -2.39 -2.05
C GLU A 59 27.10 -2.74 -0.81
N GLN A 60 26.78 -1.72 0.03
CA GLN A 60 25.95 -1.91 1.22
C GLN A 60 24.52 -2.24 0.82
N LEU A 61 23.94 -3.28 1.40
CA LEU A 61 22.54 -3.63 1.19
C LEU A 61 21.64 -2.50 1.69
N VAL A 62 20.74 -2.05 0.82
CA VAL A 62 19.70 -1.02 1.11
C VAL A 62 18.35 -1.67 1.34
N ASP A 63 17.94 -2.55 0.41
CA ASP A 63 16.70 -3.33 0.50
C ASP A 63 16.83 -4.59 -0.39
N THR A 64 16.09 -5.65 -0.06
CA THR A 64 16.02 -6.85 -0.87
C THR A 64 14.72 -7.60 -0.63
N THR A 65 14.28 -8.32 -1.63
CA THR A 65 13.18 -9.30 -1.53
C THR A 65 13.70 -10.73 -1.53
N ASP A 66 15.02 -10.92 -1.51
CA ASP A 66 15.67 -12.22 -1.56
C ASP A 66 16.12 -12.65 -0.16
N GLU A 67 15.53 -13.74 0.34
CA GLU A 67 15.84 -14.31 1.66
C GLU A 67 17.30 -14.77 1.77
N GLU A 68 17.89 -15.32 0.69
CA GLU A 68 19.30 -15.76 0.70
C GLU A 68 20.24 -14.56 0.84
N VAL A 69 19.93 -13.44 0.18
CA VAL A 69 20.69 -12.18 0.33
C VAL A 69 20.54 -11.61 1.73
N ALA A 70 19.34 -11.64 2.30
CA ALA A 70 19.07 -11.16 3.65
C ALA A 70 19.83 -12.00 4.72
N GLU A 71 19.90 -13.34 4.54
CA GLU A 71 20.68 -14.22 5.40
C GLU A 71 22.20 -13.94 5.29
N GLU A 72 22.71 -13.73 4.07
CA GLU A 72 24.13 -13.42 3.83
C GLU A 72 24.55 -12.12 4.51
N GLU A 73 23.69 -11.10 4.49
CA GLU A 73 23.92 -9.79 5.11
C GLU A 73 23.57 -9.77 6.61
N GLY A 74 22.92 -10.83 7.11
CA GLY A 74 22.54 -10.99 8.54
C GLY A 74 21.42 -10.03 8.96
N VAL A 75 20.46 -9.80 8.08
CA VAL A 75 19.28 -8.96 8.31
C VAL A 75 17.96 -9.75 8.26
N ASP A 76 18.04 -11.07 8.09
CA ASP A 76 16.91 -12.00 8.02
C ASP A 76 15.92 -11.90 9.18
N ASP A 77 16.38 -11.49 10.35
CA ASP A 77 15.53 -11.26 11.53
C ASP A 77 14.76 -9.91 11.50
N GLN A 78 14.97 -9.05 10.48
CA GLN A 78 14.45 -7.69 10.47
C GLN A 78 13.14 -7.51 9.70
N GLY A 79 12.69 -8.50 8.93
CA GLY A 79 11.47 -8.43 8.13
C GLY A 79 11.23 -9.69 7.32
N THR A 80 10.21 -9.64 6.47
CA THR A 80 9.89 -10.69 5.50
C THR A 80 10.52 -10.35 4.16
N PHE A 81 11.32 -11.27 3.62
CA PHE A 81 12.05 -11.09 2.36
C PHE A 81 11.41 -11.98 1.29
N GLU A 82 10.40 -11.45 0.64
CA GLU A 82 9.63 -12.13 -0.40
C GLU A 82 9.39 -11.15 -1.57
N PRO A 83 9.21 -11.67 -2.81
CA PRO A 83 8.85 -10.83 -3.95
C PRO A 83 7.61 -9.98 -3.67
N ARG A 84 7.71 -8.68 -3.95
CA ARG A 84 6.66 -7.71 -3.65
C ARG A 84 5.77 -7.43 -4.85
N VAL A 85 4.50 -7.20 -4.60
CA VAL A 85 3.55 -6.69 -5.59
C VAL A 85 3.60 -5.17 -5.56
N ILE A 86 3.93 -4.57 -6.69
CA ILE A 86 3.94 -3.12 -6.90
C ILE A 86 2.91 -2.73 -7.95
N VAL A 87 2.51 -1.48 -7.97
CA VAL A 87 1.69 -0.90 -9.03
C VAL A 87 2.53 0.12 -9.78
N LEU A 88 2.75 -0.09 -11.06
CA LEU A 88 3.55 0.82 -11.88
C LEU A 88 2.89 2.20 -11.99
N GLY A 89 3.67 3.24 -11.81
CA GLY A 89 3.22 4.63 -11.86
C GLY A 89 2.71 5.20 -10.53
N GLU A 90 2.64 4.38 -9.46
CA GLU A 90 2.17 4.81 -8.13
C GLU A 90 3.32 5.21 -7.19
N GLY A 91 4.57 5.12 -7.64
CA GLY A 91 5.75 5.51 -6.86
C GLY A 91 6.08 4.53 -5.75
N HIS A 92 5.86 3.25 -5.99
CA HIS A 92 6.23 2.18 -5.06
C HIS A 92 7.73 1.88 -5.09
N LEU A 93 8.39 2.20 -6.20
CA LEU A 93 9.83 2.20 -6.36
C LEU A 93 10.32 3.59 -6.77
N PHE A 94 11.63 3.77 -6.88
CA PHE A 94 12.16 4.99 -7.47
C PHE A 94 11.68 5.16 -8.92
N PRO A 95 11.38 6.38 -9.36
CA PRO A 95 10.85 6.64 -10.70
C PRO A 95 11.68 6.04 -11.82
N GLU A 96 13.01 6.04 -11.69
CA GLU A 96 13.95 5.50 -12.68
C GLU A 96 13.77 3.98 -12.84
N VAL A 97 13.48 3.28 -11.74
CA VAL A 97 13.24 1.83 -11.75
C VAL A 97 11.89 1.53 -12.38
N GLU A 98 10.83 2.28 -12.00
CA GLU A 98 9.51 2.13 -12.61
C GLU A 98 9.53 2.45 -14.11
N ASP A 99 10.29 3.49 -14.52
CA ASP A 99 10.46 3.85 -15.92
C ASP A 99 11.17 2.76 -16.75
N ASP A 100 12.12 2.06 -16.14
CA ASP A 100 12.84 0.96 -16.79
C ASP A 100 11.97 -0.31 -16.90
N ILE A 101 11.08 -0.55 -15.94
CA ILE A 101 10.13 -1.68 -15.96
C ILE A 101 9.03 -1.46 -17.02
N ARG A 102 8.64 -0.20 -17.32
CA ARG A 102 7.62 0.08 -18.34
C ARG A 102 8.01 -0.47 -19.69
N GLY A 103 7.07 -1.17 -20.34
CA GLY A 103 7.26 -1.77 -21.65
C GLY A 103 8.03 -3.09 -21.64
N ARG A 104 8.51 -3.56 -20.48
CA ARG A 104 9.10 -4.90 -20.35
C ARG A 104 8.05 -5.98 -20.25
N GLU A 105 8.48 -7.23 -20.31
CA GLU A 105 7.64 -8.42 -20.21
C GLU A 105 7.99 -9.25 -18.95
N VAL A 106 7.08 -10.13 -18.56
CA VAL A 106 7.32 -11.09 -17.48
C VAL A 106 8.52 -11.98 -17.80
N GLY A 107 9.43 -12.12 -16.84
CA GLY A 107 10.69 -12.85 -16.97
C GLY A 107 11.85 -11.97 -17.43
N ASP A 108 11.63 -10.68 -17.67
CA ASP A 108 12.72 -9.75 -17.93
C ASP A 108 13.42 -9.36 -16.62
N GLU A 109 14.74 -9.24 -16.71
CA GLU A 109 15.62 -8.73 -15.66
C GLU A 109 16.10 -7.33 -16.03
N GLY A 110 16.36 -6.49 -15.04
CA GLY A 110 16.89 -5.16 -15.23
C GLY A 110 17.89 -4.78 -14.16
N ASP A 111 18.74 -3.83 -14.52
CA ASP A 111 19.76 -3.22 -13.68
C ASP A 111 19.66 -1.70 -13.87
N VAL A 112 19.40 -0.96 -12.79
CA VAL A 112 19.15 0.49 -12.83
C VAL A 112 19.94 1.16 -11.73
N THR A 113 20.71 2.17 -12.09
CA THR A 113 21.37 3.05 -11.12
C THR A 113 20.53 4.30 -10.91
N VAL A 114 20.08 4.51 -9.67
CA VAL A 114 19.36 5.71 -9.22
C VAL A 114 20.38 6.67 -8.61
N PRO A 115 20.58 7.88 -9.18
CA PRO A 115 21.53 8.83 -8.63
C PRO A 115 21.08 9.37 -7.26
N ALA A 116 22.04 9.80 -6.45
CA ALA A 116 21.80 10.21 -5.07
C ALA A 116 20.72 11.28 -4.92
N ASP A 117 20.67 12.26 -5.83
CA ASP A 117 19.68 13.36 -5.79
C ASP A 117 18.24 12.90 -6.09
N GLU A 118 18.07 11.78 -6.81
CA GLU A 118 16.79 11.15 -7.11
C GLU A 118 16.46 10.02 -6.11
N ALA A 119 17.48 9.49 -5.38
CA ALA A 119 17.31 8.48 -4.34
C ALA A 119 17.03 9.12 -2.96
N PHE A 120 18.07 9.22 -2.12
CA PHE A 120 17.93 9.72 -0.74
C PHE A 120 18.42 11.17 -0.56
N GLY A 121 18.68 11.86 -1.65
CA GLY A 121 19.18 13.23 -1.70
C GLY A 121 20.70 13.34 -1.65
N GLU A 122 21.22 14.47 -2.14
CA GLU A 122 22.64 14.78 -2.02
C GLU A 122 23.03 15.00 -0.55
N TYR A 123 24.27 14.69 -0.21
CA TYR A 123 24.81 14.98 1.11
C TYR A 123 25.00 16.50 1.29
N ASP A 124 24.38 17.08 2.33
CA ASP A 124 24.46 18.50 2.66
C ASP A 124 25.35 18.73 3.89
N GLU A 125 26.51 19.33 3.71
CA GLU A 125 27.42 19.68 4.81
C GLU A 125 26.77 20.63 5.82
N SER A 126 25.71 21.39 5.45
CA SER A 126 25.01 22.30 6.34
C SER A 126 24.08 21.58 7.34
N GLU A 127 23.67 20.36 7.02
CA GLU A 127 22.95 19.47 7.92
C GLU A 127 23.84 18.84 9.00
N VAL A 128 25.17 18.95 8.88
CA VAL A 128 26.10 18.53 9.93
C VAL A 128 26.29 19.68 10.93
N GLN A 129 25.62 19.56 12.07
CA GLN A 129 25.54 20.63 13.03
C GLN A 129 26.28 20.34 14.33
N THR A 130 26.79 21.40 14.98
CA THR A 130 27.40 21.30 16.30
C THR A 130 26.43 21.82 17.36
N VAL A 131 25.95 20.91 18.20
CA VAL A 131 24.99 21.16 19.28
C VAL A 131 25.60 20.99 20.65
N SER A 132 24.90 21.43 21.73
CA SER A 132 25.34 21.11 23.10
C SER A 132 25.14 19.63 23.37
N ALA A 133 26.14 18.96 23.95
CA ALA A 133 26.02 17.54 24.35
C ALA A 133 24.93 17.33 25.41
N ASP A 134 24.48 18.37 26.11
CA ASP A 134 23.40 18.28 27.10
C ASP A 134 22.02 18.03 26.47
N LYS A 135 21.88 18.25 25.14
CA LYS A 135 20.65 17.93 24.40
C LYS A 135 20.53 16.44 24.07
N ILE A 136 21.60 15.67 24.28
CA ILE A 136 21.69 14.24 24.00
C ILE A 136 21.63 13.48 25.33
N GLY A 137 20.85 12.41 25.39
CA GLY A 137 20.80 11.52 26.53
C GLY A 137 22.19 11.00 26.91
N GLU A 138 22.48 10.82 28.18
CA GLU A 138 23.81 10.36 28.62
C GLU A 138 24.16 8.98 28.03
N ASP A 139 23.16 8.15 27.84
CA ASP A 139 23.31 6.79 27.30
C ASP A 139 23.58 6.79 25.77
N ASP A 140 23.21 7.87 25.07
CA ASP A 140 23.36 8.02 23.61
C ASP A 140 24.62 8.81 23.23
N ARG A 141 25.49 9.14 24.20
CA ARG A 141 26.70 9.96 23.97
C ARG A 141 27.88 9.15 23.47
N TYR A 142 27.70 8.39 22.40
CA TYR A 142 28.79 7.66 21.74
C TYR A 142 28.73 7.85 20.22
N PRO A 143 29.85 7.84 19.49
CA PRO A 143 29.86 7.95 18.03
C PRO A 143 29.04 6.85 17.36
N GLY A 144 28.22 7.22 16.38
CA GLY A 144 27.29 6.34 15.68
C GLY A 144 25.92 6.20 16.35
N ALA A 145 25.70 6.80 17.53
CA ALA A 145 24.38 6.78 18.15
C ALA A 145 23.35 7.57 17.34
N ARG A 146 22.15 7.03 17.20
CA ARG A 146 20.98 7.75 16.68
C ARG A 146 20.44 8.66 17.76
N VAL A 147 20.35 9.95 17.48
CA VAL A 147 19.90 10.97 18.43
C VAL A 147 18.75 11.77 17.86
N GLN A 148 17.86 12.24 18.72
CA GLN A 148 16.78 13.13 18.32
C GLN A 148 16.98 14.50 19.01
N ILE A 149 17.11 15.55 18.22
CA ILE A 149 17.33 16.91 18.69
C ILE A 149 16.32 17.85 18.05
N GLU A 150 15.51 18.49 18.89
CA GLU A 150 14.46 19.44 18.45
C GLU A 150 13.44 18.85 17.45
N GLY A 151 13.26 17.54 17.49
CA GLY A 151 12.34 16.81 16.60
C GLY A 151 13.01 16.24 15.34
N GLN A 152 14.28 16.59 15.06
CA GLN A 152 15.06 16.03 13.96
C GLN A 152 15.88 14.84 14.45
N GLN A 153 15.91 13.78 13.68
CA GLN A 153 16.76 12.61 13.91
C GLN A 153 18.11 12.83 13.24
N GLY A 154 19.17 12.38 13.88
CA GLY A 154 20.51 12.45 13.32
C GLY A 154 21.44 11.41 13.92
N ILE A 155 22.64 11.29 13.37
CA ILE A 155 23.69 10.40 13.82
C ILE A 155 24.79 11.21 14.51
N LEU A 156 25.13 10.83 15.72
CA LEU A 156 26.18 11.47 16.47
C LEU A 156 27.56 11.05 15.94
N GLU A 157 28.29 11.97 15.32
CA GLU A 157 29.63 11.68 14.83
C GLU A 157 30.70 11.70 15.93
N THR A 158 30.67 12.77 16.77
CA THR A 158 31.68 12.93 17.82
C THR A 158 31.23 13.88 18.93
N ILE A 159 31.82 13.73 20.12
CA ILE A 159 31.65 14.67 21.24
C ILE A 159 33.01 15.18 21.69
N ILE A 160 33.19 16.48 21.66
CA ILE A 160 34.43 17.14 22.13
C ILE A 160 34.06 18.37 22.97
N GLY A 161 34.57 18.42 24.20
CA GLY A 161 34.47 19.60 25.07
C GLY A 161 33.04 20.02 25.40
N GLY A 162 32.09 19.06 25.54
CA GLY A 162 30.69 19.34 25.82
C GLY A 162 29.88 19.77 24.59
N ARG A 163 30.46 19.65 23.40
CA ARG A 163 29.79 19.85 22.11
C ARG A 163 29.74 18.55 21.34
N ALA A 164 28.60 18.26 20.76
CA ALA A 164 28.35 17.11 19.91
C ALA A 164 28.24 17.58 18.46
N ARG A 165 28.94 16.92 17.54
CA ARG A 165 28.74 17.05 16.11
C ARG A 165 27.76 15.97 15.69
N VAL A 166 26.61 16.40 15.13
CA VAL A 166 25.52 15.52 14.72
C VAL A 166 25.25 15.76 13.25
N ASP A 167 25.18 14.69 12.50
CA ASP A 167 24.78 14.65 11.11
C ASP A 167 23.28 14.36 11.02
N PHE A 168 22.52 15.28 10.43
CA PHE A 168 21.08 15.17 10.23
C PHE A 168 20.72 14.77 8.79
N ASN A 169 21.71 14.53 7.92
CA ASN A 169 21.46 13.94 6.60
C ASN A 169 20.79 12.58 6.73
N HIS A 170 20.09 12.17 5.69
CA HIS A 170 19.67 10.76 5.57
C HIS A 170 20.92 9.84 5.61
N PRO A 171 20.87 8.66 6.24
CA PRO A 171 22.03 7.76 6.32
C PRO A 171 22.64 7.37 4.97
N LEU A 172 21.86 7.41 3.89
CA LEU A 172 22.26 7.12 2.52
C LEU A 172 22.33 8.37 1.62
N ALA A 173 22.33 9.59 2.21
CA ALA A 173 22.46 10.82 1.43
C ALA A 173 23.82 10.88 0.73
N GLY A 174 23.82 11.19 -0.56
CA GLY A 174 24.99 11.24 -1.40
C GLY A 174 25.40 9.90 -2.02
N GLU A 175 24.69 8.81 -1.69
CA GLU A 175 24.94 7.48 -2.25
C GLU A 175 24.03 7.24 -3.48
N ASP A 176 24.61 6.84 -4.59
CA ASP A 176 23.89 6.29 -5.73
C ASP A 176 23.45 4.86 -5.40
N ILE A 177 22.25 4.47 -5.83
CA ILE A 177 21.69 3.16 -5.53
C ILE A 177 21.57 2.34 -6.82
N GLU A 178 22.11 1.14 -6.80
CA GLU A 178 21.95 0.14 -7.86
C GLU A 178 20.83 -0.81 -7.50
N TYR A 179 19.87 -0.96 -8.41
CA TYR A 179 18.75 -1.89 -8.34
C TYR A 179 18.93 -2.99 -9.36
N ASP A 180 19.08 -4.22 -8.89
CA ASP A 180 18.91 -5.43 -9.69
C ASP A 180 17.52 -5.96 -9.48
N TYR A 181 16.72 -6.17 -10.53
CA TYR A 181 15.37 -6.67 -10.39
C TYR A 181 14.98 -7.71 -11.44
N GLU A 182 13.99 -8.52 -11.14
CA GLU A 182 13.34 -9.50 -12.03
C GLU A 182 11.82 -9.32 -11.97
N ILE A 183 11.17 -9.31 -13.14
CA ILE A 183 9.71 -9.26 -13.28
C ILE A 183 9.18 -10.69 -13.25
N LEU A 184 8.52 -11.08 -12.18
CA LEU A 184 8.11 -12.46 -11.96
C LEU A 184 6.73 -12.77 -12.57
N GLU A 185 5.75 -11.88 -12.38
CA GLU A 185 4.39 -12.06 -12.92
C GLU A 185 3.61 -10.75 -12.96
N VAL A 186 2.55 -10.73 -13.76
CA VAL A 186 1.49 -9.71 -13.70
C VAL A 186 0.37 -10.26 -12.81
N VAL A 187 -0.04 -9.49 -11.82
CA VAL A 187 -1.10 -9.89 -10.88
C VAL A 187 -2.43 -9.35 -11.37
N ASP A 188 -3.26 -10.23 -11.91
CA ASP A 188 -4.57 -9.89 -12.47
C ASP A 188 -5.74 -10.14 -11.50
N ASP A 189 -5.53 -10.93 -10.44
CA ASP A 189 -6.54 -11.24 -9.44
C ASP A 189 -6.69 -10.13 -8.41
N ASP A 190 -7.89 -9.58 -8.27
CA ASP A 190 -8.16 -8.44 -7.40
C ASP A 190 -7.87 -8.73 -5.91
N LEU A 191 -8.00 -9.98 -5.46
CA LEU A 191 -7.67 -10.38 -4.10
C LEU A 191 -6.16 -10.36 -3.90
N GLU A 192 -5.40 -10.98 -4.82
CA GLU A 192 -3.94 -10.98 -4.76
C GLU A 192 -3.36 -9.56 -4.87
N GLN A 193 -4.00 -8.68 -5.65
CA GLN A 193 -3.65 -7.25 -5.71
C GLN A 193 -3.84 -6.56 -4.35
N ALA A 194 -4.99 -6.80 -3.69
CA ALA A 194 -5.28 -6.22 -2.38
C ALA A 194 -4.34 -6.78 -1.30
N GLU A 195 -4.04 -8.07 -1.33
CA GLU A 195 -3.07 -8.74 -0.45
C GLU A 195 -1.67 -8.13 -0.60
N GLY A 196 -1.22 -7.99 -1.86
CA GLY A 196 0.08 -7.41 -2.16
C GLY A 196 0.21 -5.98 -1.67
N LEU A 197 -0.82 -5.13 -1.86
CA LEU A 197 -0.81 -3.75 -1.37
C LEU A 197 -0.81 -3.69 0.16
N LEU A 198 -1.63 -4.49 0.84
CA LEU A 198 -1.65 -4.51 2.31
C LEU A 198 -0.34 -5.02 2.90
N ASN A 199 0.24 -6.08 2.30
CA ASN A 199 1.56 -6.57 2.69
C ASN A 199 2.63 -5.49 2.52
N MET A 200 2.65 -4.81 1.36
CA MET A 200 3.62 -3.74 1.09
C MET A 200 3.49 -2.56 2.09
N PHE A 201 2.26 -2.17 2.48
CA PHE A 201 2.07 -1.06 3.40
C PHE A 201 2.30 -1.43 4.86
N LEU A 202 2.01 -2.67 5.26
CA LEU A 202 1.95 -3.05 6.67
C LEU A 202 2.98 -4.09 7.07
N ASP A 203 3.61 -4.77 6.11
CA ASP A 203 4.48 -5.94 6.31
C ASP A 203 3.78 -7.03 7.15
N LEU A 204 2.50 -7.30 6.79
CA LEU A 204 1.62 -8.26 7.45
C LEU A 204 0.92 -9.14 6.43
N ASP A 205 0.90 -10.44 6.70
CA ASP A 205 0.06 -11.41 5.99
C ASP A 205 -1.29 -11.52 6.70
N LEU A 206 -2.36 -11.07 6.04
CA LEU A 206 -3.69 -11.04 6.60
C LEU A 206 -4.62 -11.99 5.84
N GLU A 207 -5.47 -12.71 6.57
CA GLU A 207 -6.54 -13.49 5.93
C GLU A 207 -7.61 -12.54 5.38
N MET A 208 -7.88 -12.66 4.07
CA MET A 208 -8.86 -11.79 3.40
C MET A 208 -9.57 -12.49 2.24
N TRP A 209 -10.72 -11.93 1.84
CA TRP A 209 -11.53 -12.41 0.70
C TRP A 209 -12.40 -11.30 0.17
N ILE A 210 -12.83 -11.44 -1.10
CA ILE A 210 -13.75 -10.50 -1.74
C ILE A 210 -15.13 -11.16 -1.88
N GLU A 211 -16.18 -10.46 -1.47
CA GLU A 211 -17.57 -10.86 -1.62
C GLU A 211 -18.41 -9.70 -2.17
N THR A 212 -19.49 -10.04 -2.88
CA THR A 212 -20.45 -9.02 -3.35
C THR A 212 -21.65 -8.97 -2.40
N ASP A 213 -21.85 -7.83 -1.77
CA ASP A 213 -22.91 -7.61 -0.79
C ASP A 213 -24.00 -6.70 -1.34
N GLU A 214 -25.24 -6.96 -0.94
CA GLU A 214 -26.34 -6.02 -1.11
C GLU A 214 -26.37 -5.03 0.06
N VAL A 215 -26.21 -3.75 -0.24
CA VAL A 215 -26.15 -2.66 0.76
C VAL A 215 -27.26 -1.67 0.50
N GLU A 216 -27.99 -1.31 1.55
CA GLU A 216 -28.98 -0.22 1.48
C GLU A 216 -28.28 1.13 1.64
N GLU A 217 -28.31 1.94 0.58
CA GLU A 217 -27.83 3.32 0.62
C GLU A 217 -29.01 4.29 0.66
N THR A 218 -28.93 5.24 1.58
CA THR A 218 -29.91 6.32 1.69
C THR A 218 -29.37 7.56 1.02
N ARG A 219 -29.97 7.96 -0.09
CA ARG A 219 -29.69 9.22 -0.78
C ARG A 219 -30.75 10.25 -0.45
N VAL A 220 -30.29 11.44 -0.14
CA VAL A 220 -31.17 12.61 -0.03
C VAL A 220 -31.37 13.16 -1.44
N GLU A 221 -32.56 13.08 -1.99
CA GLU A 221 -32.87 13.77 -3.24
C GLU A 221 -33.11 15.24 -2.94
N GLU A 222 -32.26 16.10 -3.50
CA GLU A 222 -32.58 17.52 -3.57
C GLU A 222 -33.74 17.69 -4.54
N PRO A 223 -34.79 18.47 -4.20
CA PRO A 223 -35.92 18.68 -5.10
C PRO A 223 -35.42 19.28 -6.40
N ASP A 224 -35.74 18.63 -7.53
CA ASP A 224 -35.42 19.11 -8.87
C ASP A 224 -35.90 20.56 -9.03
N GLU A 225 -34.97 21.49 -9.26
CA GLU A 225 -35.27 22.91 -9.52
C GLU A 225 -36.12 23.13 -10.78
N ASP A 226 -36.42 22.06 -11.54
CA ASP A 226 -37.21 22.08 -12.80
C ASP A 226 -38.69 21.66 -12.63
N SER A 227 -39.24 21.53 -11.41
CA SER A 227 -40.68 21.46 -11.30
C SER A 227 -41.25 22.85 -11.57
N GLU A 228 -41.51 23.15 -12.83
CA GLU A 228 -42.32 24.27 -13.30
C GLU A 228 -43.62 24.28 -12.49
N THR A 229 -43.65 25.07 -11.44
CA THR A 229 -44.91 25.42 -10.75
C THR A 229 -45.76 26.12 -11.75
N SER A 230 -46.77 25.39 -12.29
CA SER A 230 -47.79 25.96 -13.14
C SER A 230 -48.39 27.16 -12.47
N GLU A 231 -48.16 28.34 -13.03
CA GLU A 231 -48.78 29.62 -12.62
C GLU A 231 -50.29 29.63 -12.87
N GLU A 232 -51.07 28.78 -12.24
CA GLU A 232 -52.53 28.85 -12.32
C GLU A 232 -53.19 28.48 -11.01
N SER A 233 -52.99 29.29 -9.98
CA SER A 233 -53.91 29.41 -8.84
C SER A 233 -53.43 30.50 -7.86
N ARG A 234 -53.26 31.74 -8.34
CA ARG A 234 -53.25 32.90 -7.43
C ARG A 234 -54.58 33.58 -7.46
N ALA A 235 -55.54 33.03 -6.70
CA ALA A 235 -56.74 33.76 -6.26
C ALA A 235 -57.34 33.05 -5.08
N ASP A 236 -56.81 33.24 -3.92
CA ASP A 236 -57.48 33.59 -2.66
C ASP A 236 -56.48 33.62 -1.49
N GLY A 237 -56.52 34.66 -0.72
CA GLY A 237 -55.51 34.88 0.32
C GLY A 237 -55.77 34.03 1.55
N GLU A 238 -54.98 32.98 1.71
CA GLU A 238 -54.68 32.37 3.00
C GLU A 238 -53.17 32.13 3.07
N ALA A 239 -52.59 32.65 4.16
CA ALA A 239 -51.20 32.43 4.48
C ALA A 239 -50.96 30.92 4.71
N VAL A 240 -50.39 30.24 3.74
CA VAL A 240 -49.80 28.92 3.92
C VAL A 240 -48.46 29.08 4.60
N ASP A 241 -48.41 28.51 5.80
CA ASP A 241 -47.18 28.25 6.56
C ASP A 241 -46.17 27.65 5.56
N ASP A 242 -44.98 28.27 5.43
CA ASP A 242 -43.85 27.78 4.67
C ASP A 242 -43.30 26.56 5.44
N GLU A 243 -43.97 25.40 5.30
CA GLU A 243 -43.32 24.13 5.61
C GLU A 243 -42.33 23.88 4.49
N GLU A 244 -41.05 24.23 4.76
CA GLU A 244 -39.93 23.78 3.96
C GLU A 244 -40.09 22.26 3.74
N ALA A 245 -40.30 21.86 2.48
CA ALA A 245 -40.42 20.46 2.11
C ALA A 245 -39.19 19.73 2.64
N ALA A 246 -39.38 18.84 3.61
CA ALA A 246 -38.29 18.03 4.12
C ALA A 246 -37.68 17.22 2.96
N PRO A 247 -36.37 17.17 2.84
CA PRO A 247 -35.72 16.44 1.75
C PRO A 247 -36.22 14.99 1.76
N GLU A 248 -36.67 14.51 0.60
CA GLU A 248 -37.10 13.12 0.46
C GLU A 248 -35.84 12.23 0.47
N THR A 249 -35.82 11.27 1.39
CA THR A 249 -34.80 10.25 1.45
C THR A 249 -35.25 9.02 0.71
N VAL A 250 -34.51 8.66 -0.34
CA VAL A 250 -34.73 7.41 -1.08
C VAL A 250 -33.69 6.40 -0.64
N THR A 251 -34.17 5.22 -0.24
CA THR A 251 -33.30 4.09 0.08
C THR A 251 -33.23 3.18 -1.14
N GLU A 252 -32.05 2.97 -1.66
CA GLU A 252 -31.75 2.12 -2.81
C GLU A 252 -30.83 0.97 -2.36
N THR A 253 -31.08 -0.25 -2.84
CA THR A 253 -30.19 -1.37 -2.63
C THR A 253 -29.20 -1.44 -3.76
N VAL A 254 -27.91 -1.33 -3.43
CA VAL A 254 -26.80 -1.41 -4.37
C VAL A 254 -25.92 -2.61 -4.05
N GLU A 255 -25.41 -3.25 -5.09
CA GLU A 255 -24.39 -4.31 -4.95
C GLU A 255 -23.02 -3.66 -4.79
N LYS A 256 -22.26 -4.08 -3.78
CA LYS A 256 -20.90 -3.63 -3.51
C LYS A 256 -19.94 -4.79 -3.40
N ARG A 257 -18.84 -4.69 -4.10
CA ARG A 257 -17.71 -5.59 -3.94
C ARG A 257 -16.97 -5.21 -2.66
N THR A 258 -16.97 -6.08 -1.70
CA THR A 258 -16.40 -5.85 -0.36
C THR A 258 -15.17 -6.70 -0.16
N LEU A 259 -14.06 -6.07 0.16
CA LEU A 259 -12.87 -6.75 0.67
C LEU A 259 -13.05 -6.94 2.18
N TYR A 260 -13.10 -8.18 2.61
CA TYR A 260 -13.12 -8.57 4.01
C TYR A 260 -11.70 -8.87 4.46
N VAL A 261 -11.29 -8.28 5.55
CA VAL A 261 -9.97 -8.50 6.16
C VAL A 261 -10.18 -8.99 7.59
N GLU A 262 -9.63 -10.14 7.93
CA GLU A 262 -9.64 -10.64 9.29
C GLU A 262 -8.62 -9.87 10.14
N SER A 263 -9.07 -9.31 11.25
CA SER A 263 -8.22 -8.53 12.13
C SER A 263 -7.33 -9.46 12.96
N ASP A 264 -6.05 -9.44 12.66
CA ASP A 264 -5.01 -10.05 13.49
C ASP A 264 -4.60 -9.09 14.63
N PRO A 265 -4.18 -9.59 15.80
CA PRO A 265 -3.62 -8.76 16.87
C PRO A 265 -2.46 -7.87 16.43
N GLN A 266 -1.66 -8.29 15.43
CA GLN A 266 -0.58 -7.51 14.88
C GLN A 266 -1.10 -6.29 14.12
N LEU A 267 -2.19 -6.43 13.35
CA LEU A 267 -2.85 -5.31 12.67
C LEU A 267 -3.36 -4.27 13.67
N ALA A 268 -3.99 -4.73 14.77
CA ALA A 268 -4.49 -3.85 15.81
C ALA A 268 -3.37 -3.07 16.53
N MET A 269 -2.16 -3.63 16.59
CA MET A 269 -0.98 -3.00 17.20
C MET A 269 -0.11 -2.24 16.20
N ASN A 270 -0.34 -2.39 14.91
CA ASN A 270 0.45 -1.73 13.87
C ASN A 270 0.20 -0.21 13.89
N GLN A 271 1.28 0.54 14.16
CA GLN A 271 1.19 2.00 14.32
C GLN A 271 0.84 2.69 13.00
N GLN A 272 1.35 2.21 11.89
CA GLN A 272 1.07 2.77 10.56
C GLN A 272 -0.40 2.59 10.20
N TRP A 273 -0.96 1.41 10.43
CA TRP A 273 -2.37 1.14 10.27
C TRP A 273 -3.24 2.08 11.10
N MET A 274 -2.96 2.21 12.40
CA MET A 274 -3.74 3.08 13.27
C MET A 274 -3.77 4.56 12.82
N MET A 275 -2.66 5.04 12.22
CA MET A 275 -2.54 6.43 11.78
C MET A 275 -3.03 6.66 10.35
N GLN A 276 -2.87 5.69 9.45
CA GLN A 276 -3.06 5.86 8.00
C GLN A 276 -4.15 4.97 7.40
N LYS A 277 -4.91 4.21 8.21
CA LYS A 277 -5.89 3.22 7.72
C LYS A 277 -6.90 3.76 6.68
N GLN A 278 -7.29 5.03 6.78
CA GLN A 278 -8.21 5.62 5.82
C GLN A 278 -7.54 5.87 4.47
N GLN A 279 -6.28 6.31 4.49
CA GLN A 279 -5.50 6.54 3.28
C GLN A 279 -5.17 5.21 2.59
N ILE A 280 -4.70 4.21 3.35
CA ILE A 280 -4.41 2.87 2.83
C ILE A 280 -5.67 2.24 2.24
N ALA A 281 -6.80 2.30 2.96
CA ALA A 281 -8.07 1.76 2.47
C ALA A 281 -8.54 2.45 1.18
N GLN A 282 -8.41 3.78 1.09
CA GLN A 282 -8.79 4.51 -0.11
C GLN A 282 -7.91 4.12 -1.31
N GLN A 283 -6.60 4.00 -1.09
CA GLN A 283 -5.67 3.61 -2.15
C GLN A 283 -5.96 2.18 -2.67
N ILE A 284 -6.24 1.24 -1.78
CA ILE A 284 -6.64 -0.12 -2.18
C ILE A 284 -7.94 -0.08 -3.00
N ILE A 285 -8.97 0.66 -2.55
CA ILE A 285 -10.25 0.80 -3.26
C ILE A 285 -10.02 1.37 -4.66
N ASP A 286 -9.22 2.42 -4.78
CA ASP A 286 -8.98 3.12 -6.05
C ASP A 286 -8.19 2.23 -7.04
N LEU A 287 -7.29 1.39 -6.54
CA LEU A 287 -6.41 0.56 -7.38
C LEU A 287 -7.02 -0.81 -7.73
N THR A 288 -7.72 -1.47 -6.79
CA THR A 288 -8.24 -2.84 -7.00
C THR A 288 -9.69 -2.89 -7.45
N GLY A 289 -10.40 -1.76 -7.46
CA GLY A 289 -11.80 -1.68 -7.88
C GLY A 289 -12.78 -2.36 -6.94
N VAL A 290 -12.41 -2.61 -5.67
CA VAL A 290 -13.37 -2.94 -4.62
C VAL A 290 -14.09 -1.67 -4.15
N ASP A 291 -15.36 -1.79 -3.74
CA ASP A 291 -16.15 -0.61 -3.34
C ASP A 291 -15.95 -0.22 -1.88
N ARG A 292 -15.56 -1.18 -1.04
CA ARG A 292 -15.33 -0.96 0.40
C ARG A 292 -14.48 -2.06 1.03
N ILE A 293 -13.90 -1.74 2.19
CA ILE A 293 -13.14 -2.67 3.01
C ILE A 293 -13.82 -2.83 4.36
N LEU A 294 -14.04 -4.06 4.79
CA LEU A 294 -14.55 -4.40 6.12
C LEU A 294 -13.49 -5.17 6.89
N ILE A 295 -13.18 -4.68 8.08
CA ILE A 295 -12.26 -5.35 9.00
C ILE A 295 -13.10 -6.08 10.04
N GLN A 296 -12.91 -7.39 10.13
CA GLN A 296 -13.65 -8.25 11.03
C GLN A 296 -12.74 -8.74 12.16
N GLU A 297 -13.17 -8.56 13.39
CA GLU A 297 -12.55 -9.15 14.55
C GLU A 297 -13.38 -10.34 15.01
N ILE A 298 -12.76 -11.53 15.02
CA ILE A 298 -13.42 -12.76 15.49
C ILE A 298 -13.13 -12.93 16.97
N LEU A 299 -14.16 -12.79 17.79
CA LEU A 299 -14.11 -13.06 19.23
C LEU A 299 -14.74 -14.42 19.52
N ASP A 300 -13.93 -15.47 19.41
CA ASP A 300 -14.34 -16.81 19.79
C ASP A 300 -14.17 -17.01 21.28
N GLY A 301 -15.04 -16.99 22.15
CA GLY A 301 -14.91 -17.09 23.62
C GLY A 301 -13.87 -18.09 24.20
N SER A 302 -12.98 -18.64 23.36
CA SER A 302 -11.90 -19.57 23.73
C SER A 302 -10.58 -18.88 24.09
N GLY A 303 -10.42 -17.58 23.84
CA GLY A 303 -9.15 -16.89 23.78
C GLY A 303 -8.79 -15.92 24.88
N MET A 304 -9.36 -15.93 26.08
CA MET A 304 -8.84 -15.13 27.20
C MET A 304 -8.55 -15.95 28.44
N GLY A 305 -7.83 -17.03 28.26
CA GLY A 305 -6.94 -17.48 29.30
C GLY A 305 -5.70 -16.59 29.30
N MET A 306 -5.69 -15.45 29.96
CA MET A 306 -4.44 -14.79 30.33
C MET A 306 -3.65 -15.78 31.21
N PRO A 307 -2.64 -16.48 30.70
CA PRO A 307 -1.75 -17.24 31.57
C PRO A 307 -0.76 -16.24 32.18
N GLY A 308 -1.10 -15.77 33.36
CA GLY A 308 -0.02 -15.46 34.29
C GLY A 308 0.52 -14.06 34.38
N MET A 309 -0.31 -13.04 34.56
CA MET A 309 0.22 -11.78 35.09
C MET A 309 -0.27 -11.46 36.52
N MET A 310 -0.76 -12.46 37.21
CA MET A 310 -1.05 -12.36 38.66
C MET A 310 -0.53 -13.57 39.46
N GLY A 311 0.70 -13.96 39.21
CA GLY A 311 1.37 -15.08 39.84
C GLY A 311 2.73 -14.75 40.42
N GLY A 312 2.82 -13.68 41.22
CA GLY A 312 4.07 -13.31 41.87
C GLY A 312 3.90 -12.71 43.24
N MET A 313 3.06 -13.30 44.08
CA MET A 313 3.21 -13.11 45.55
C MET A 313 2.35 -14.14 46.26
N GLY A 314 3.00 -15.15 46.89
CA GLY A 314 2.49 -15.91 48.02
C GLY A 314 1.99 -17.32 47.68
N GLY A 315 2.80 -18.28 48.01
CA GLY A 315 2.56 -19.72 47.94
C GLY A 315 1.49 -20.22 48.89
N ALA A 316 1.09 -21.44 48.56
CA ALA A 316 0.45 -22.46 49.39
C ALA A 316 -1.07 -22.42 49.59
N GLY A 317 -1.71 -23.50 49.11
CA GLY A 317 -2.93 -24.06 49.67
C GLY A 317 -4.12 -24.04 48.77
N GLY A 318 -4.40 -25.18 48.12
CA GLY A 318 -5.72 -25.48 47.57
C GLY A 318 -6.78 -25.46 48.67
N GLY A 319 -7.85 -24.78 48.43
CA GLY A 319 -9.05 -24.76 49.23
C GLY A 319 -10.13 -24.05 48.46
N ASP A 320 -11.26 -24.73 48.26
CA ASP A 320 -12.51 -24.13 47.87
C ASP A 320 -12.72 -22.88 48.73
N VAL A 321 -12.73 -21.72 48.09
CA VAL A 321 -13.10 -20.47 48.74
C VAL A 321 -14.63 -20.38 48.70
N ASP A 322 -15.25 -20.65 49.84
CA ASP A 322 -16.69 -20.45 50.05
C ASP A 322 -16.97 -18.94 50.02
N ILE A 323 -17.67 -18.50 49.00
CA ILE A 323 -17.94 -17.07 48.78
C ILE A 323 -18.81 -16.50 49.95
N GLU A 324 -19.62 -17.34 50.59
CA GLU A 324 -20.38 -16.95 51.76
C GLU A 324 -19.50 -16.60 52.96
N GLU A 325 -18.39 -17.36 53.17
CA GLU A 325 -17.49 -17.10 54.29
C GLU A 325 -16.64 -15.83 54.03
N ALA A 326 -16.31 -15.53 52.80
CA ALA A 326 -15.59 -14.29 52.42
C ALA A 326 -16.44 -13.01 52.54
N LEU A 327 -17.77 -13.13 52.36
CA LEU A 327 -18.71 -12.01 52.59
C LEU A 327 -18.95 -11.73 54.07
N GLU A 328 -18.97 -12.76 54.91
CA GLU A 328 -19.07 -12.58 56.40
C GLU A 328 -17.83 -11.91 57.01
N GLU A 329 -16.61 -12.18 56.44
CA GLU A 329 -15.36 -11.57 56.92
C GLU A 329 -15.25 -10.08 56.50
N ALA A 330 -15.96 -9.68 55.44
CA ALA A 330 -15.95 -8.30 54.92
C ALA A 330 -17.02 -7.38 55.58
N ASP A 331 -17.87 -7.91 56.48
CA ASP A 331 -18.94 -7.18 57.15
C ASP A 331 -19.89 -6.46 56.17
N ILE A 332 -20.14 -7.09 54.98
CA ILE A 332 -21.01 -6.61 53.95
C ILE A 332 -22.30 -7.45 53.96
N ASP A 333 -23.43 -6.81 54.26
CA ASP A 333 -24.75 -7.45 54.33
C ASP A 333 -25.27 -7.67 52.87
N ALA A 334 -25.49 -8.95 52.51
CA ALA A 334 -25.93 -9.34 51.15
C ALA A 334 -27.32 -8.79 50.81
N ASP A 335 -28.10 -8.40 51.80
CA ASP A 335 -29.42 -7.80 51.58
C ASP A 335 -29.35 -6.31 51.15
N GLU A 336 -28.22 -5.64 51.41
CA GLU A 336 -28.03 -4.23 51.02
C GLU A 336 -27.71 -4.04 49.52
N ILE A 337 -27.20 -5.08 48.87
CA ILE A 337 -26.86 -5.06 47.42
C ILE A 337 -28.10 -5.33 46.55
N ALA A 338 -29.10 -6.03 47.09
CA ALA A 338 -30.29 -6.37 46.31
C ALA A 338 -31.28 -5.21 46.16
N ASP A 339 -31.14 -4.12 46.91
CA ASP A 339 -32.07 -2.98 46.90
C ASP A 339 -31.53 -1.80 46.03
N GLU A 340 -30.32 -1.92 45.45
CA GLU A 340 -29.68 -0.90 44.58
C GLU A 340 -29.56 -1.33 43.09
N LEU A 341 -30.11 -2.47 42.70
CA LEU A 341 -30.21 -2.94 41.31
C LEU A 341 -31.72 -2.99 40.91
#